data_bdb907db3fcaaeb349a290846f9780f3
#
_entry.id   bdb907db3fcaaeb349a290846f9780f3
#
_cell.length_a   1.000
_cell.length_b   1.000
_cell.length_c   1.000
_cell.angle_alpha   90.00
_cell.angle_beta   90.00
_cell.angle_gamma   90.00
#
_symmetry.space_group_name_H-M   'P 1'
#
loop_
_entity.id
_entity.type
_entity.pdbx_description
1 polymer ?
#
loop_
_entity_poly.entity_id
_entity_poly.type
_entity_poly.pdbx_seq_one_letter_code
_entity_poly.pdbx_strand_id
1 'polypeptide(L)'
;MTGEEAIAQIDLLVLDGAVEPDQVAVDVAGGSAVALTSRDPEKETENEDTVAIIPYGPGAAVLVVADGAGGLPAGKRASLTAVTTLAASLQSSMERTMLLRTAILNGIESANEAVLALGNGSATTM
;
A
#
# COMPACT_ATOMS: atom_id res chain seq x y z
N MET A 1 -14.50 -10.32 -27.19
CA MET A 1 -13.56 -9.89 -26.13
C MET A 1 -12.55 -10.99 -25.90
N THR A 2 -11.30 -10.68 -25.99
CA THR A 2 -10.21 -11.61 -25.67
C THR A 2 -9.96 -11.60 -24.16
N GLY A 3 -9.33 -12.65 -23.62
CA GLY A 3 -8.95 -12.67 -22.19
C GLY A 3 -8.03 -11.52 -21.78
N GLU A 4 -7.34 -10.92 -22.72
CA GLU A 4 -6.46 -9.78 -22.50
C GLU A 4 -7.21 -8.51 -22.07
N GLU A 5 -8.44 -8.34 -22.53
CA GLU A 5 -9.26 -7.17 -22.20
C GLU A 5 -9.86 -7.26 -20.79
N ALA A 6 -9.86 -8.45 -20.19
CA ALA A 6 -10.35 -8.65 -18.83
C ALA A 6 -9.33 -8.23 -17.76
N ILE A 7 -8.07 -7.98 -18.16
CA ILE A 7 -7.00 -7.55 -17.25
C ILE A 7 -6.88 -6.04 -17.37
N ALA A 8 -7.71 -5.32 -16.61
CA ALA A 8 -7.61 -3.88 -16.54
C ALA A 8 -6.30 -3.47 -15.83
N GLN A 9 -5.62 -2.47 -16.35
CA GLN A 9 -4.58 -1.80 -15.60
C GLN A 9 -5.23 -1.18 -14.36
N ILE A 10 -4.66 -1.47 -13.20
CA ILE A 10 -5.14 -0.89 -11.96
C ILE A 10 -4.56 0.50 -11.78
N ASP A 11 -5.36 1.41 -11.26
CA ASP A 11 -4.88 2.74 -10.89
C ASP A 11 -4.20 2.73 -9.52
N LEU A 12 -4.72 1.92 -8.61
CA LEU A 12 -4.21 1.76 -7.27
C LEU A 12 -4.86 0.54 -6.63
N LEU A 13 -4.08 -0.27 -5.95
CA LEU A 13 -4.59 -1.40 -5.18
C LEU A 13 -4.04 -1.33 -3.76
N VAL A 14 -4.92 -1.42 -2.78
CA VAL A 14 -4.57 -1.52 -1.35
C VAL A 14 -5.29 -2.71 -0.76
N LEU A 15 -4.54 -3.61 -0.12
CA LEU A 15 -5.07 -4.74 0.64
C LEU A 15 -4.78 -4.50 2.12
N ASP A 16 -5.81 -4.43 2.93
CA ASP A 16 -5.71 -4.17 4.36
C ASP A 16 -6.03 -5.39 5.23
N GLY A 17 -6.28 -6.53 4.60
CA GLY A 17 -6.60 -7.76 5.31
C GLY A 17 -7.98 -7.81 5.94
N ALA A 18 -8.89 -6.93 5.55
CA ALA A 18 -10.27 -6.93 6.06
C ALA A 18 -11.05 -8.18 5.66
N VAL A 19 -10.66 -8.81 4.55
CA VAL A 19 -11.22 -10.08 4.07
C VAL A 19 -10.08 -11.11 4.05
N GLU A 20 -10.33 -12.30 4.55
CA GLU A 20 -9.30 -13.32 4.72
C GLU A 20 -9.57 -14.59 3.87
N PRO A 21 -8.58 -15.12 3.12
CA PRO A 21 -7.33 -14.44 2.76
C PRO A 21 -7.58 -13.35 1.72
N ASP A 22 -6.84 -12.26 1.80
CA ASP A 22 -6.91 -11.17 0.85
C ASP A 22 -5.75 -11.29 -0.15
N GLN A 23 -6.07 -11.64 -1.38
CA GLN A 23 -5.09 -11.93 -2.41
C GLN A 23 -5.54 -11.40 -3.76
N VAL A 24 -4.60 -10.84 -4.50
CA VAL A 24 -4.85 -10.36 -5.86
C VAL A 24 -3.62 -10.57 -6.74
N ALA A 25 -3.87 -10.84 -8.02
CA ALA A 25 -2.85 -10.86 -9.06
C ALA A 25 -3.20 -9.81 -10.11
N VAL A 26 -2.25 -8.97 -10.46
CA VAL A 26 -2.45 -7.87 -11.40
C VAL A 26 -1.29 -7.73 -12.36
N ASP A 27 -1.57 -7.19 -13.54
CA ASP A 27 -0.53 -6.75 -14.47
C ASP A 27 -0.25 -5.27 -14.22
N VAL A 28 1.02 -4.94 -14.06
CA VAL A 28 1.48 -3.58 -13.77
C VAL A 28 2.89 -3.37 -14.31
N ALA A 29 3.16 -2.19 -14.85
CA ALA A 29 4.50 -1.79 -15.32
C ALA A 29 5.12 -2.77 -16.34
N GLY A 30 4.31 -3.42 -17.16
CA GLY A 30 4.77 -4.40 -18.14
C GLY A 30 5.10 -5.77 -17.56
N GLY A 31 4.80 -6.01 -16.31
CA GLY A 31 4.99 -7.28 -15.61
C GLY A 31 3.75 -7.69 -14.85
N SER A 32 3.90 -8.70 -13.99
CA SER A 32 2.83 -9.20 -13.13
C SER A 32 3.23 -9.10 -11.68
N ALA A 33 2.30 -8.72 -10.82
CA ALA A 33 2.49 -8.69 -9.37
C ALA A 33 1.37 -9.46 -8.67
N VAL A 34 1.73 -10.14 -7.60
CA VAL A 34 0.78 -10.81 -6.71
C VAL A 34 0.95 -10.24 -5.32
N ALA A 35 -0.14 -9.82 -4.72
CA ALA A 35 -0.16 -9.36 -3.34
C ALA A 35 -1.05 -10.27 -2.50
N LEU A 36 -0.61 -10.58 -1.30
CA LEU A 36 -1.33 -11.40 -0.34
C LEU A 36 -1.15 -10.81 1.04
N THR A 37 -2.22 -10.68 1.78
CA THR A 37 -2.17 -10.41 3.21
C THR A 37 -3.11 -11.36 3.94
N SER A 38 -2.66 -11.88 5.07
CA SER A 38 -3.40 -12.87 5.85
C SER A 38 -3.08 -12.69 7.32
N ARG A 39 -4.12 -12.78 8.14
CA ARG A 39 -3.96 -12.80 9.58
C ARG A 39 -3.29 -14.10 10.01
N ASP A 40 -2.47 -14.03 11.06
CA ASP A 40 -1.97 -15.23 11.73
C ASP A 40 -3.16 -16.05 12.26
N PRO A 41 -3.34 -17.30 11.80
CA PRO A 41 -4.49 -18.11 12.21
C PRO A 41 -4.50 -18.47 13.70
N GLU A 42 -3.36 -18.34 14.39
CA GLU A 42 -3.24 -18.58 15.82
C GLU A 42 -3.59 -17.34 16.66
N LYS A 43 -3.74 -16.17 16.02
CA LYS A 43 -4.11 -14.93 16.70
C LYS A 43 -5.57 -14.59 16.43
N GLU A 44 -6.27 -14.16 17.45
CA GLU A 44 -7.64 -13.64 17.34
C GLU A 44 -7.68 -12.16 16.98
N THR A 45 -6.52 -11.51 16.97
CA THR A 45 -6.40 -10.08 16.67
C THR A 45 -6.47 -9.82 15.17
N GLU A 46 -6.89 -8.61 14.78
CA GLU A 46 -6.88 -8.16 13.39
C GLU A 46 -5.50 -8.24 12.79
N ASN A 47 -5.48 -8.40 11.47
CA ASN A 47 -4.28 -8.23 10.67
C ASN A 47 -3.86 -6.74 10.69
N GLU A 48 -2.66 -6.45 11.17
CA GLU A 48 -2.12 -5.10 11.27
C GLU A 48 -1.27 -4.70 10.05
N ASP A 49 -1.16 -5.58 9.06
CA ASP A 49 -0.38 -5.35 7.86
C ASP A 49 -1.23 -4.71 6.76
N THR A 50 -0.57 -3.92 5.93
CA THR A 50 -1.18 -3.33 4.73
C THR A 50 -0.22 -3.50 3.56
N VAL A 51 -0.75 -3.87 2.40
CA VAL A 51 0.00 -4.08 1.17
C VAL A 51 -0.60 -3.18 0.09
N ALA A 52 0.24 -2.60 -0.75
CA ALA A 52 -0.24 -1.82 -1.90
C ALA A 52 0.58 -2.07 -3.15
N ILE A 53 -0.08 -1.96 -4.29
CA ILE A 53 0.53 -1.92 -5.62
C ILE A 53 0.11 -0.59 -6.24
N ILE A 54 1.08 0.28 -6.50
CA ILE A 54 0.86 1.66 -6.91
C ILE A 54 1.54 1.89 -8.26
N PRO A 55 0.79 1.94 -9.37
CA PRO A 55 1.38 2.28 -10.66
C PRO A 55 2.01 3.68 -10.65
N TYR A 56 3.13 3.84 -11.33
CA TYR A 56 3.79 5.12 -11.51
C TYR A 56 4.16 5.30 -12.98
N GLY A 57 3.23 5.88 -13.74
CA GLY A 57 3.33 5.90 -15.19
C GLY A 57 3.18 4.50 -15.80
N PRO A 58 3.37 4.36 -17.13
CA PRO A 58 3.13 3.08 -17.80
C PRO A 58 4.22 2.02 -17.57
N GLY A 59 5.41 2.42 -17.16
CA GLY A 59 6.58 1.55 -17.08
C GLY A 59 7.14 1.33 -15.68
N ALA A 60 6.48 1.83 -14.62
CA ALA A 60 6.96 1.68 -13.25
C ALA A 60 5.82 1.42 -12.28
N ALA A 61 6.14 0.81 -11.15
CA ALA A 61 5.22 0.60 -10.06
C ALA A 61 5.98 0.59 -8.72
N VAL A 62 5.28 0.96 -7.66
CA VAL A 62 5.78 0.87 -6.30
C VAL A 62 5.00 -0.24 -5.59
N LEU A 63 5.72 -1.20 -5.04
CA LEU A 63 5.16 -2.28 -4.25
C LEU A 63 5.49 -2.01 -2.78
N VAL A 64 4.47 -1.98 -1.94
CA VAL A 64 4.61 -1.56 -0.54
C VAL A 64 4.08 -2.63 0.38
N VAL A 65 4.84 -2.92 1.42
CA VAL A 65 4.39 -3.74 2.56
C VAL A 65 4.63 -2.92 3.83
N ALA A 66 3.61 -2.79 4.64
CA ALA A 66 3.70 -2.09 5.92
C ALA A 66 3.20 -3.01 7.04
N ASP A 67 4.02 -3.19 8.07
CA ASP A 67 3.72 -3.98 9.26
C ASP A 67 3.50 -3.01 10.43
N GLY A 68 2.27 -2.93 10.89
CA GLY A 68 1.86 -2.00 11.96
C GLY A 68 2.10 -2.57 13.35
N ALA A 69 2.46 -1.69 14.28
CA ALA A 69 2.69 -2.00 15.68
C ALA A 69 2.05 -0.96 16.59
N GLY A 70 1.68 -1.35 17.81
CA GLY A 70 1.10 -0.45 18.80
C GLY A 70 -0.17 -1.01 19.46
N GLY A 71 -0.45 -2.28 19.24
CA GLY A 71 -1.68 -2.93 19.72
C GLY A 71 -2.90 -2.52 18.89
N LEU A 72 -3.97 -3.28 19.02
CA LEU A 72 -5.20 -3.03 18.26
C LEU A 72 -6.04 -1.90 18.87
N PRO A 73 -6.62 -1.06 18.05
CA PRO A 73 -6.58 -0.98 16.58
C PRO A 73 -5.43 -0.10 16.04
N ALA A 74 -4.52 0.33 16.88
CA ALA A 74 -3.53 1.35 16.57
C ALA A 74 -2.52 0.91 15.48
N GLY A 75 -2.02 -0.34 15.54
CA GLY A 75 -1.09 -0.85 14.53
C GLY A 75 -1.70 -0.93 13.14
N LYS A 76 -2.94 -1.41 13.06
CA LYS A 76 -3.71 -1.45 11.81
C LYS A 76 -3.88 -0.07 11.21
N ARG A 77 -4.25 0.89 12.03
CA ARG A 77 -4.44 2.27 11.60
C ARG A 77 -3.14 2.90 11.13
N ALA A 78 -2.04 2.60 11.81
CA ALA A 78 -0.72 3.12 11.42
C ALA A 78 -0.30 2.61 10.04
N SER A 79 -0.37 1.29 9.79
CA SER A 79 0.01 0.73 8.50
C SER A 79 -0.88 1.23 7.36
N LEU A 80 -2.19 1.28 7.57
CA LEU A 80 -3.14 1.77 6.57
C LEU A 80 -2.92 3.27 6.29
N THR A 81 -2.72 4.08 7.32
CA THR A 81 -2.44 5.52 7.18
C THR A 81 -1.15 5.77 6.39
N ALA A 82 -0.09 5.04 6.72
CA ALA A 82 1.19 5.17 6.01
C ALA A 82 1.04 4.84 4.53
N VAL A 83 0.43 3.71 4.22
CA VAL A 83 0.29 3.23 2.83
C VAL A 83 -0.63 4.13 2.01
N THR A 84 -1.77 4.52 2.55
CA THR A 84 -2.70 5.40 1.83
C THR A 84 -2.13 6.81 1.62
N THR A 85 -1.38 7.33 2.59
CA THR A 85 -0.70 8.62 2.45
C THR A 85 0.41 8.55 1.40
N LEU A 86 1.23 7.48 1.42
CA LEU A 86 2.24 7.25 0.39
C LEU A 86 1.60 7.19 -1.00
N ALA A 87 0.53 6.43 -1.15
CA ALA A 87 -0.17 6.30 -2.42
C ALA A 87 -0.68 7.64 -2.95
N ALA A 88 -1.31 8.43 -2.11
CA ALA A 88 -1.81 9.75 -2.49
C ALA A 88 -0.67 10.69 -2.90
N SER A 89 0.43 10.67 -2.17
CA SER A 89 1.63 11.46 -2.49
C SER A 89 2.24 11.05 -3.84
N LEU A 90 2.34 9.74 -4.09
CA LEU A 90 2.86 9.22 -5.36
C LEU A 90 1.96 9.61 -6.55
N GLN A 91 0.65 9.53 -6.40
CA GLN A 91 -0.28 9.94 -7.46
C GLN A 91 -0.14 11.42 -7.78
N SER A 92 -0.04 12.27 -6.77
CA SER A 92 0.20 13.70 -6.96
C SER A 92 1.54 13.98 -7.65
N SER A 93 2.58 13.28 -7.25
CA SER A 93 3.92 13.41 -7.85
C SER A 93 3.93 12.95 -9.30
N MET A 94 3.20 11.88 -9.63
CA MET A 94 3.07 11.38 -11.00
C MET A 94 2.38 12.41 -11.91
N GLU A 95 1.33 13.05 -11.43
CA GLU A 95 0.64 14.12 -12.16
C GLU A 95 1.56 15.31 -12.46
N ARG A 96 2.52 15.54 -11.56
CA ARG A 96 3.52 16.59 -11.69
C ARG A 96 4.78 16.15 -12.45
N THR A 97 4.77 14.94 -13.00
CA THR A 97 5.89 14.34 -13.73
C THR A 97 7.21 14.29 -12.96
N MET A 98 7.13 14.11 -11.64
CA MET A 98 8.32 13.99 -10.80
C MET A 98 9.04 12.66 -11.03
N LEU A 99 10.34 12.65 -10.86
CA LEU A 99 11.13 11.43 -10.89
C LEU A 99 10.68 10.49 -9.76
N LEU A 100 10.57 9.20 -10.07
CA LEU A 100 10.08 8.21 -9.11
C LEU A 100 10.86 8.22 -7.79
N ARG A 101 12.18 8.32 -7.86
CA ARG A 101 13.01 8.37 -6.64
C ARG A 101 12.62 9.53 -5.72
N THR A 102 12.47 10.72 -6.28
CA THR A 102 12.06 11.92 -5.53
C THR A 102 10.64 11.74 -4.98
N ALA A 103 9.75 11.20 -5.78
CA ALA A 103 8.37 10.94 -5.39
C ALA A 103 8.29 9.96 -4.21
N ILE A 104 9.10 8.90 -4.21
CA ILE A 104 9.16 7.92 -3.12
C ILE A 104 9.65 8.60 -1.83
N LEU A 105 10.73 9.37 -1.90
CA LEU A 105 11.27 10.05 -0.71
C LEU A 105 10.25 11.01 -0.12
N ASN A 106 9.61 11.82 -0.95
CA ASN A 106 8.55 12.73 -0.50
C ASN A 106 7.36 11.98 0.09
N GLY A 107 7.00 10.86 -0.51
CA GLY A 107 5.89 10.03 -0.04
C GLY A 107 6.16 9.39 1.31
N ILE A 108 7.37 8.91 1.55
CA ILE A 108 7.79 8.35 2.84
C ILE A 108 7.75 9.42 3.92
N GLU A 109 8.23 10.61 3.62
CA GLU A 109 8.19 11.75 4.56
C GLU A 109 6.76 12.13 4.92
N SER A 110 5.87 12.23 3.93
CA SER A 110 4.46 12.50 4.16
C SER A 110 3.78 11.40 4.98
N ALA A 111 4.10 10.14 4.70
CA ALA A 111 3.57 9.00 5.45
C ALA A 111 4.02 9.04 6.91
N ASN A 112 5.29 9.35 7.16
CA ASN A 112 5.82 9.49 8.52
C ASN A 112 5.10 10.60 9.30
N GLU A 113 4.90 11.74 8.69
CA GLU A 113 4.15 12.85 9.30
C GLU A 113 2.72 12.46 9.63
N ALA A 114 2.06 11.74 8.73
CA ALA A 114 0.67 11.30 8.94
C ALA A 114 0.55 10.30 10.08
N VAL A 115 1.48 9.35 10.21
CA VAL A 115 1.49 8.39 11.32
C VAL A 115 1.78 9.09 12.65
N LEU A 116 2.73 10.01 12.67
CA LEU A 116 3.01 10.82 13.88
C LEU A 116 1.78 11.63 14.31
N ALA A 117 1.02 12.15 13.36
CA ALA A 117 -0.19 12.92 13.64
C ALA A 117 -1.32 12.10 14.28
N LEU A 118 -1.28 10.77 14.21
CA LEU A 118 -2.23 9.91 14.91
C LEU A 118 -2.14 10.07 16.43
N GLY A 119 -0.95 10.38 16.97
CA GLY A 119 -0.76 10.74 18.37
C GLY A 119 -1.03 9.62 19.37
N ASN A 120 -1.07 8.37 18.94
CA ASN A 120 -1.44 7.22 19.76
C ASN A 120 -0.28 6.27 20.09
N GLY A 121 0.95 6.67 19.78
CA GLY A 121 2.14 5.85 20.02
C GLY A 121 2.30 4.67 19.06
N SER A 122 1.43 4.53 18.07
CA SER A 122 1.56 3.48 17.06
C SER A 122 2.69 3.79 16.08
N ALA A 123 3.18 2.73 15.44
CA ALA A 123 4.22 2.82 14.44
C ALA A 123 3.98 1.78 13.34
N THR A 124 4.67 1.92 12.23
CA THR A 124 4.65 0.94 11.16
C THR A 124 6.00 0.90 10.47
N THR A 125 6.37 -0.28 9.99
CA THR A 125 7.41 -0.39 8.96
C THR A 125 6.81 -0.04 7.60
N MET A 126 7.68 0.18 6.63
CA MET A 126 7.26 0.32 5.25
C MET A 126 8.43 0.08 4.30
#